data_fa827942ab885236d8103f166e893e36
#
_entry.id   fa827942ab885236d8103f166e893e36
#
_cell.length_a   1.000
_cell.length_b   1.000
_cell.length_c   1.000
_cell.angle_alpha   90.00
_cell.angle_beta   90.00
_cell.angle_gamma   90.00
#
_symmetry.space_group_name_H-M   'P 1'
#
loop_
_entity.id
_entity.type
_entity.pdbx_description
1 polymer ?
#
loop_
_entity_poly.entity_id
_entity_poly.type
_entity_poly.pdbx_seq_one_letter_code
_entity_poly.pdbx_strand_id
1 'polypeptide(L)'
;MKKTMGLIALLILMMGLVGCSGETVNIDFPFEVGDVENIEVYRYAGVPVSAEKKVVVAATDIANLYDRFEDLSLKEKQVEEITGADVTSFRFNLSDGTNYELIYVCNGVKNGKLKSFTGNFEYFTSSDIGSYWFDIDLEAVPAEESELPKQPD
;
A
#
# COMPACT_ATOMS: atom_id res chain seq x y z
N MET A 1 41.37 23.35 -31.04
CA MET A 1 39.90 23.35 -31.13
C MET A 1 39.27 21.95 -31.08
N LYS A 2 39.86 20.88 -31.62
CA LYS A 2 39.25 19.51 -31.57
C LYS A 2 39.26 18.83 -30.18
N LYS A 3 40.20 19.19 -29.29
CA LYS A 3 40.28 18.61 -27.93
C LYS A 3 39.26 19.20 -26.94
N THR A 4 38.86 20.42 -27.09
CA THR A 4 37.85 21.09 -26.24
C THR A 4 36.43 20.65 -26.57
N MET A 5 36.14 20.32 -27.84
CA MET A 5 34.82 19.79 -28.21
C MET A 5 34.53 18.40 -27.61
N GLY A 6 35.56 17.54 -27.50
CA GLY A 6 35.41 16.22 -26.86
C GLY A 6 35.12 16.28 -25.35
N LEU A 7 35.70 17.29 -24.68
CA LEU A 7 35.48 17.46 -23.22
C LEU A 7 34.07 17.97 -22.91
N ILE A 8 33.52 18.84 -23.74
CA ILE A 8 32.16 19.37 -23.58
C ILE A 8 31.12 18.28 -23.87
N ALA A 9 31.33 17.41 -24.88
CA ALA A 9 30.46 16.30 -25.17
C ALA A 9 30.42 15.24 -24.02
N LEU A 10 31.57 15.00 -23.38
CA LEU A 10 31.64 14.10 -22.23
C LEU A 10 30.93 14.67 -20.99
N LEU A 11 31.00 15.98 -20.77
CA LEU A 11 30.32 16.66 -19.66
C LEU A 11 28.79 16.61 -19.79
N ILE A 12 28.27 16.75 -21.01
CA ILE A 12 26.83 16.68 -21.29
C ILE A 12 26.31 15.24 -21.11
N LEU A 13 27.13 14.24 -21.44
CA LEU A 13 26.75 12.84 -21.26
C LEU A 13 26.64 12.44 -19.77
N MET A 14 27.43 13.07 -18.90
CA MET A 14 27.36 12.83 -17.45
C MET A 14 26.17 13.50 -16.76
N MET A 15 25.60 14.56 -17.32
CA MET A 15 24.39 15.22 -16.77
C MET A 15 23.09 14.48 -17.08
N GLY A 16 23.09 13.51 -18.00
CA GLY A 16 21.90 12.72 -18.38
C GLY A 16 21.55 11.56 -17.44
N LEU A 17 22.36 11.28 -16.41
CA LEU A 17 22.17 10.15 -15.50
C LEU A 17 21.55 10.54 -14.14
N VAL A 18 21.06 11.76 -13.97
CA VAL A 18 20.21 12.09 -12.82
C VAL A 18 18.82 11.50 -13.10
N GLY A 19 18.72 10.17 -13.01
CA GLY A 19 17.45 9.48 -13.00
C GLY A 19 16.66 9.96 -11.78
N CYS A 20 15.42 10.37 -11.98
CA CYS A 20 14.43 10.55 -10.91
C CYS A 20 14.26 9.25 -10.13
N SER A 21 15.11 8.99 -9.18
CA SER A 21 14.83 8.03 -8.10
C SER A 21 13.89 8.76 -7.15
N GLY A 22 12.57 8.53 -7.31
CA GLY A 22 11.60 9.02 -6.33
C GLY A 22 12.06 8.62 -4.94
N GLU A 23 11.95 9.53 -3.98
CA GLU A 23 12.31 9.30 -2.59
C GLU A 23 11.53 8.09 -2.05
N THR A 24 12.22 7.20 -1.36
CA THR A 24 11.59 6.04 -0.72
C THR A 24 11.07 6.47 0.63
N VAL A 25 9.80 6.16 0.88
CA VAL A 25 9.08 6.49 2.12
C VAL A 25 8.63 5.19 2.76
N ASN A 26 8.70 5.10 4.08
CA ASN A 26 8.10 4.01 4.85
C ASN A 26 6.79 4.47 5.48
N ILE A 27 5.92 3.54 5.83
CA ILE A 27 4.73 3.86 6.63
C ILE A 27 5.19 4.13 8.06
N ASP A 28 4.73 5.26 8.59
CA ASP A 28 4.87 5.60 10.01
C ASP A 28 3.46 5.50 10.63
N PHE A 29 3.22 4.40 11.33
CA PHE A 29 1.95 4.21 12.02
C PHE A 29 1.87 5.11 13.25
N PRO A 30 0.73 5.82 13.47
CA PRO A 30 0.54 6.67 14.65
C PRO A 30 0.19 5.88 15.92
N PHE A 31 0.38 4.56 15.91
CA PHE A 31 0.07 3.62 17.00
C PHE A 31 1.08 2.47 17.02
N GLU A 32 1.22 1.82 18.16
CA GLU A 32 2.08 0.65 18.32
C GLU A 32 1.30 -0.65 18.00
N VAL A 33 2.01 -1.71 17.64
CA VAL A 33 1.39 -3.02 17.35
C VAL A 33 0.56 -3.54 18.53
N GLY A 34 0.97 -3.23 19.75
CA GLY A 34 0.27 -3.61 20.99
C GLY A 34 -1.09 -2.93 21.18
N ASP A 35 -1.37 -1.86 20.45
CA ASP A 35 -2.64 -1.14 20.50
C ASP A 35 -3.68 -1.78 19.57
N VAL A 36 -3.28 -2.70 18.68
CA VAL A 36 -4.16 -3.33 17.70
C VAL A 36 -4.92 -4.49 18.32
N GLU A 37 -6.25 -4.41 18.37
CA GLU A 37 -7.11 -5.50 18.83
C GLU A 37 -7.35 -6.57 17.75
N ASN A 38 -7.57 -6.13 16.51
CA ASN A 38 -7.74 -7.01 15.37
C ASN A 38 -7.47 -6.23 14.05
N ILE A 39 -7.25 -6.99 12.97
CA ILE A 39 -7.15 -6.44 11.62
C ILE A 39 -8.24 -7.08 10.76
N GLU A 40 -9.14 -6.26 10.22
CA GLU A 40 -10.07 -6.68 9.18
C GLU A 40 -9.42 -6.48 7.82
N VAL A 41 -9.33 -7.57 7.07
CA VAL A 41 -8.78 -7.55 5.70
C VAL A 41 -9.91 -7.80 4.73
N TYR A 42 -10.09 -6.87 3.80
CA TYR A 42 -11.13 -6.93 2.76
C TYR A 42 -10.51 -7.12 1.40
N ARG A 43 -11.18 -7.87 0.53
CA ARG A 43 -10.76 -8.03 -0.86
C ARG A 43 -11.97 -8.08 -1.79
N TYR A 44 -11.85 -7.40 -2.93
CA TYR A 44 -12.76 -7.53 -4.07
C TYR A 44 -12.05 -7.25 -5.38
N ALA A 45 -12.60 -7.76 -6.49
CA ALA A 45 -12.11 -7.53 -7.84
C ALA A 45 -13.17 -6.77 -8.65
N GLY A 46 -12.81 -5.60 -9.14
CA GLY A 46 -13.63 -4.77 -10.00
C GLY A 46 -14.78 -4.05 -9.29
N VAL A 47 -15.66 -4.78 -8.58
CA VAL A 47 -16.87 -4.19 -7.94
C VAL A 47 -16.99 -4.57 -6.46
N PRO A 48 -17.33 -3.60 -5.58
CA PRO A 48 -17.43 -3.81 -4.13
C PRO A 48 -18.46 -4.85 -3.69
N VAL A 49 -19.50 -5.10 -4.48
CA VAL A 49 -20.56 -6.06 -4.14
C VAL A 49 -20.07 -7.49 -4.00
N SER A 50 -18.90 -7.81 -4.54
CA SER A 50 -18.25 -9.11 -4.42
C SER A 50 -17.21 -9.19 -3.30
N ALA A 51 -17.27 -8.24 -2.36
CA ALA A 51 -16.27 -8.17 -1.30
C ALA A 51 -16.36 -9.34 -0.32
N GLU A 52 -15.19 -9.79 0.09
CA GLU A 52 -15.00 -10.77 1.15
C GLU A 52 -14.11 -10.16 2.24
N LYS A 53 -14.24 -10.66 3.47
CA LYS A 53 -13.36 -10.26 4.57
C LYS A 53 -12.81 -11.44 5.36
N LYS A 54 -11.64 -11.23 5.94
CA LYS A 54 -11.02 -12.06 6.97
C LYS A 54 -10.76 -11.19 8.20
N VAL A 55 -10.88 -11.76 9.41
CA VAL A 55 -10.62 -11.03 10.65
C VAL A 55 -9.47 -11.69 11.39
N VAL A 56 -8.34 -11.01 11.46
CA VAL A 56 -7.12 -11.46 12.11
C VAL A 56 -7.15 -11.00 13.57
N VAL A 57 -7.19 -11.96 14.51
CA VAL A 57 -7.26 -11.70 15.96
C VAL A 57 -6.05 -12.27 16.73
N ALA A 58 -5.29 -13.18 16.12
CA ALA A 58 -4.11 -13.74 16.76
C ALA A 58 -2.98 -12.70 16.80
N ALA A 59 -2.44 -12.44 17.99
CA ALA A 59 -1.41 -11.42 18.19
C ALA A 59 -0.16 -11.64 17.31
N THR A 60 0.20 -12.89 17.04
CA THR A 60 1.33 -13.22 16.15
C THR A 60 1.06 -12.84 14.71
N ASP A 61 -0.18 -13.01 14.23
CA ASP A 61 -0.55 -12.70 12.86
C ASP A 61 -0.75 -11.20 12.69
N ILE A 62 -1.26 -10.51 13.72
CA ILE A 62 -1.31 -9.05 13.79
C ILE A 62 0.09 -8.47 13.68
N ALA A 63 1.05 -8.96 14.50
CA ALA A 63 2.42 -8.49 14.47
C ALA A 63 3.07 -8.74 13.10
N ASN A 64 2.89 -9.92 12.53
CA ASN A 64 3.42 -10.25 11.20
C ASN A 64 2.89 -9.29 10.11
N LEU A 65 1.59 -8.94 10.14
CA LEU A 65 1.03 -8.00 9.18
C LEU A 65 1.54 -6.57 9.42
N TYR A 66 1.63 -6.16 10.67
CA TYR A 66 2.15 -4.84 11.06
C TYR A 66 3.58 -4.65 10.56
N ASP A 67 4.48 -5.59 10.88
CA ASP A 67 5.89 -5.56 10.46
C ASP A 67 6.03 -5.52 8.92
N ARG A 68 5.18 -6.29 8.21
CA ARG A 68 5.19 -6.28 6.73
C ARG A 68 4.84 -4.92 6.13
N PHE A 69 4.02 -4.12 6.80
CA PHE A 69 3.71 -2.75 6.37
C PHE A 69 4.82 -1.77 6.73
N GLU A 70 5.47 -1.90 7.89
CA GLU A 70 6.62 -1.06 8.25
C GLU A 70 7.81 -1.27 7.30
N ASP A 71 8.02 -2.51 6.83
CA ASP A 71 9.09 -2.88 5.90
C ASP A 71 8.81 -2.48 4.44
N LEU A 72 7.62 -1.90 4.14
CA LEU A 72 7.29 -1.52 2.78
C LEU A 72 8.13 -0.37 2.27
N SER A 73 8.68 -0.55 1.07
CA SER A 73 9.32 0.51 0.31
C SER A 73 8.30 1.18 -0.61
N LEU A 74 7.87 2.36 -0.24
CA LEU A 74 6.90 3.17 -0.97
C LEU A 74 7.61 4.29 -1.73
N LYS A 75 6.97 4.80 -2.78
CA LYS A 75 7.49 5.93 -3.56
C LYS A 75 6.45 7.02 -3.70
N GLU A 76 6.85 8.23 -3.41
CA GLU A 76 6.05 9.41 -3.70
C GLU A 76 6.01 9.64 -5.20
N LYS A 77 5.06 8.99 -5.87
CA LYS A 77 4.86 9.07 -7.31
C LYS A 77 3.38 9.13 -7.61
N GLN A 78 2.96 10.09 -8.43
CA GLN A 78 1.60 10.09 -8.96
C GLN A 78 1.38 8.81 -9.78
N VAL A 79 0.32 8.10 -9.46
CA VAL A 79 -0.15 6.92 -10.18
C VAL A 79 -1.49 7.28 -10.81
N GLU A 80 -1.67 6.96 -12.09
CA GLU A 80 -2.95 7.14 -12.76
C GLU A 80 -4.05 6.35 -12.04
N GLU A 81 -5.29 6.81 -12.14
CA GLU A 81 -6.42 6.06 -11.59
C GLU A 81 -6.51 4.69 -12.26
N ILE A 82 -6.62 3.66 -11.41
CA ILE A 82 -6.67 2.27 -11.84
C ILE A 82 -8.15 1.85 -11.84
N THR A 83 -8.74 1.72 -13.03
CA THR A 83 -10.13 1.30 -13.21
C THR A 83 -10.22 -0.22 -13.31
N GLY A 84 -11.20 -0.84 -12.63
CA GLY A 84 -11.41 -2.30 -12.67
C GLY A 84 -10.33 -3.11 -11.97
N ALA A 85 -9.66 -2.50 -11.02
CA ALA A 85 -8.56 -3.08 -10.27
C ALA A 85 -8.99 -4.10 -9.21
N ASP A 86 -8.03 -4.91 -8.80
CA ASP A 86 -8.13 -5.65 -7.55
C ASP A 86 -7.86 -4.70 -6.38
N VAL A 87 -8.70 -4.78 -5.36
CA VAL A 87 -8.59 -3.98 -4.14
C VAL A 87 -8.41 -4.90 -2.95
N THR A 88 -7.40 -4.62 -2.14
CA THR A 88 -7.20 -5.25 -0.82
C THR A 88 -7.08 -4.14 0.21
N SER A 89 -7.93 -4.16 1.22
CA SER A 89 -7.95 -3.12 2.26
C SER A 89 -7.71 -3.73 3.63
N PHE A 90 -7.10 -2.96 4.51
CA PHE A 90 -6.76 -3.36 5.86
C PHE A 90 -7.27 -2.31 6.83
N ARG A 91 -8.08 -2.72 7.79
CA ARG A 91 -8.54 -1.88 8.89
C ARG A 91 -7.95 -2.40 10.19
N PHE A 92 -7.05 -1.64 10.76
CA PHE A 92 -6.48 -1.88 12.09
C PHE A 92 -7.45 -1.29 13.12
N ASN A 93 -8.15 -2.12 13.85
CA ASN A 93 -9.03 -1.70 14.93
C ASN A 93 -8.21 -1.59 16.21
N LEU A 94 -8.21 -0.41 16.84
CA LEU A 94 -7.37 -0.09 17.99
C LEU A 94 -8.14 -0.20 19.30
N SER A 95 -7.44 -0.47 20.39
CA SER A 95 -7.99 -0.65 21.73
C SER A 95 -8.67 0.59 22.31
N ASP A 96 -8.40 1.77 21.76
CA ASP A 96 -9.07 3.03 22.11
C ASP A 96 -10.40 3.24 21.36
N GLY A 97 -10.79 2.28 20.50
CA GLY A 97 -12.00 2.32 19.69
C GLY A 97 -11.85 3.08 18.37
N THR A 98 -10.67 3.59 18.06
CA THR A 98 -10.37 4.19 16.75
C THR A 98 -9.92 3.13 15.75
N ASN A 99 -9.80 3.50 14.49
CA ASN A 99 -9.25 2.63 13.46
C ASN A 99 -8.30 3.37 12.52
N TYR A 100 -7.42 2.60 11.90
CA TYR A 100 -6.52 3.08 10.85
C TYR A 100 -6.68 2.23 9.60
N GLU A 101 -6.83 2.86 8.43
CA GLU A 101 -7.18 2.17 7.20
C GLU A 101 -6.10 2.33 6.14
N LEU A 102 -5.74 1.21 5.51
CA LEU A 102 -4.89 1.13 4.33
C LEU A 102 -5.67 0.50 3.19
N ILE A 103 -5.61 1.10 2.00
CA ILE A 103 -6.28 0.60 0.80
C ILE A 103 -5.23 0.41 -0.29
N TYR A 104 -5.02 -0.83 -0.69
CA TYR A 104 -4.17 -1.19 -1.81
C TYR A 104 -5.01 -1.46 -3.05
N VAL A 105 -4.66 -0.79 -4.14
CA VAL A 105 -5.31 -0.91 -5.45
C VAL A 105 -4.26 -1.30 -6.49
N CYS A 106 -4.47 -2.37 -7.23
CA CYS A 106 -3.52 -2.79 -8.26
C CYS A 106 -4.22 -3.28 -9.53
N ASN A 107 -3.57 -3.09 -10.67
CA ASN A 107 -3.99 -3.62 -11.98
C ASN A 107 -3.02 -4.68 -12.53
N GLY A 108 -2.12 -5.16 -11.70
CA GLY A 108 -1.13 -6.17 -12.04
C GLY A 108 -0.06 -6.29 -10.97
N VAL A 109 0.72 -7.35 -11.06
CA VAL A 109 1.81 -7.62 -10.11
C VAL A 109 2.84 -6.49 -10.14
N LYS A 110 3.23 -5.98 -8.96
CA LYS A 110 4.24 -4.93 -8.77
C LYS A 110 3.86 -3.55 -9.35
N ASN A 111 2.59 -3.30 -9.55
CA ASN A 111 2.10 -1.99 -9.99
C ASN A 111 0.87 -1.62 -9.17
N GLY A 112 1.08 -1.19 -7.96
CA GLY A 112 0.03 -0.86 -7.03
C GLY A 112 0.17 0.52 -6.42
N LYS A 113 -0.95 0.97 -5.87
CA LYS A 113 -1.11 2.20 -5.12
C LYS A 113 -1.57 1.84 -3.73
N LEU A 114 -0.85 2.29 -2.72
CA LEU A 114 -1.27 2.20 -1.33
C LEU A 114 -1.69 3.59 -0.85
N LYS A 115 -2.89 3.69 -0.33
CA LYS A 115 -3.43 4.93 0.21
C LYS A 115 -4.01 4.73 1.61
N SER A 116 -3.99 5.80 2.38
CA SER A 116 -4.66 5.88 3.67
C SER A 116 -5.36 7.24 3.78
N PHE A 117 -6.66 7.21 4.07
CA PHE A 117 -7.39 8.44 4.36
C PHE A 117 -7.14 8.89 5.80
N THR A 118 -7.02 7.95 6.74
CA THR A 118 -6.65 8.23 8.13
C THR A 118 -5.22 8.74 8.25
N GLY A 119 -4.28 8.17 7.48
CA GLY A 119 -2.88 8.61 7.41
C GLY A 119 -2.62 9.75 6.43
N ASN A 120 -3.61 10.15 5.62
CA ASN A 120 -3.53 11.23 4.63
C ASN A 120 -2.36 11.09 3.65
N PHE A 121 -2.20 9.91 3.05
CA PHE A 121 -1.18 9.66 2.03
C PHE A 121 -1.67 8.80 0.88
N GLU A 122 -0.97 8.90 -0.26
CA GLU A 122 -1.11 8.03 -1.42
C GLU A 122 0.27 7.81 -2.04
N TYR A 123 0.74 6.56 -2.04
CA TYR A 123 2.06 6.19 -2.53
C TYR A 123 2.00 5.04 -3.53
N PHE A 124 2.95 5.05 -4.46
CA PHE A 124 3.20 3.93 -5.35
C PHE A 124 4.00 2.85 -4.62
N THR A 125 3.68 1.58 -4.90
CA THR A 125 4.50 0.45 -4.47
C THR A 125 4.62 -0.62 -5.56
N SER A 126 5.80 -1.23 -5.62
CA SER A 126 6.05 -2.44 -6.39
C SER A 126 5.89 -3.71 -5.56
N SER A 127 5.55 -3.59 -4.28
CA SER A 127 5.29 -4.72 -3.40
C SER A 127 3.92 -5.33 -3.71
N ASP A 128 3.83 -6.65 -3.65
CA ASP A 128 2.58 -7.39 -3.86
C ASP A 128 1.79 -7.48 -2.54
N ILE A 129 1.17 -6.35 -2.15
CA ILE A 129 0.35 -6.29 -0.92
C ILE A 129 -0.93 -7.12 -1.08
N GLY A 130 -1.41 -7.31 -2.31
CA GLY A 130 -2.57 -8.16 -2.60
C GLY A 130 -2.35 -9.62 -2.19
N SER A 131 -1.10 -10.10 -2.19
CA SER A 131 -0.78 -11.45 -1.74
C SER A 131 -1.02 -11.68 -0.25
N TYR A 132 -1.02 -10.62 0.58
CA TYR A 132 -1.26 -10.74 2.03
C TYR A 132 -2.61 -11.39 2.34
N TRP A 133 -3.62 -11.16 1.51
CA TRP A 133 -4.90 -11.83 1.62
C TRP A 133 -4.78 -13.36 1.57
N PHE A 134 -3.95 -13.87 0.68
CA PHE A 134 -3.79 -15.31 0.46
C PHE A 134 -2.89 -15.96 1.52
N ASP A 135 -1.98 -15.18 2.11
CA ASP A 135 -1.07 -15.66 3.16
C ASP A 135 -1.79 -15.82 4.53
N ILE A 136 -2.95 -15.19 4.70
CA ILE A 136 -3.78 -15.31 5.91
C ILE A 136 -4.58 -16.60 5.83
N ASP A 137 -4.24 -17.59 6.65
CA ASP A 137 -4.91 -18.90 6.71
C ASP A 137 -6.19 -18.83 7.57
N LEU A 138 -7.16 -18.04 7.11
CA LEU A 138 -8.48 -17.88 7.70
C LEU A 138 -9.55 -18.02 6.62
N GLU A 139 -10.72 -18.54 7.01
CA GLU A 139 -11.88 -18.58 6.13
C GLU A 139 -12.39 -17.17 5.85
N ALA A 140 -12.63 -16.89 4.57
CA ALA A 140 -13.22 -15.63 4.14
C ALA A 140 -14.74 -15.68 4.28
N VAL A 141 -15.34 -14.59 4.70
CA VAL A 141 -16.81 -14.42 4.74
C VAL A 141 -17.22 -13.25 3.85
N PRO A 142 -18.44 -13.26 3.27
CA PRO A 142 -18.95 -12.11 2.54
C PRO A 142 -18.90 -10.84 3.39
N ALA A 143 -18.57 -9.71 2.77
CA ALA A 143 -18.58 -8.39 3.39
C ALA A 143 -19.60 -7.49 2.68
N GLU A 144 -20.32 -6.69 3.47
CA GLU A 144 -21.21 -5.67 2.93
C GLU A 144 -20.39 -4.48 2.38
N GLU A 145 -20.85 -3.86 1.31
CA GLU A 145 -20.20 -2.67 0.74
C GLU A 145 -20.06 -1.53 1.75
N SER A 146 -20.97 -1.44 2.71
CA SER A 146 -20.97 -0.47 3.79
C SER A 146 -19.83 -0.67 4.81
N GLU A 147 -19.28 -1.88 4.90
CA GLU A 147 -18.17 -2.22 5.81
C GLU A 147 -16.80 -1.84 5.23
N LEU A 148 -16.70 -1.64 3.92
CA LEU A 148 -15.43 -1.38 3.26
C LEU A 148 -14.84 -0.03 3.67
N PRO A 149 -13.51 0.07 3.81
CA PRO A 149 -12.82 1.35 3.94
C PRO A 149 -13.20 2.31 2.81
N LYS A 150 -13.63 3.50 3.18
CA LYS A 150 -14.13 4.52 2.25
C LYS A 150 -13.36 5.81 2.39
N GLN A 151 -13.33 6.56 1.29
CA GLN A 151 -12.95 7.96 1.37
C GLN A 151 -13.97 8.69 2.24
N PRO A 152 -13.54 9.49 3.21
CA PRO A 152 -14.44 10.40 3.94
C PRO A 152 -15.17 11.30 2.93
N ASP A 153 -16.50 11.49 3.15
CA ASP A 153 -17.34 12.38 2.35
C ASP A 153 -16.93 13.85 2.52
#